data_4f7d32ad8d7e6c4c24aa8dc86fe463b2
#
_entry.id   4f7d32ad8d7e6c4c24aa8dc86fe463b2
#
_cell.length_a   1.000
_cell.length_b   1.000
_cell.length_c   1.000
_cell.angle_alpha   90.00
_cell.angle_beta   90.00
_cell.angle_gamma   90.00
#
_symmetry.space_group_name_H-M   'P 1'
#
loop_
_entity.id
_entity.type
_entity.pdbx_description
1 polymer ?
#
loop_
_entity_poly.entity_id
_entity_poly.type
_entity_poly.pdbx_seq_one_letter_code
_entity_poly.pdbx_strand_id
1 'polypeptide(L)'
;AILAKGAHVVALDRDPTAIAGGEALVASSGGRLSLHHTEFSNLADYAPEGGLDGVVLDIGVSSMQIDEAERGFSFQKNGPLDMRMAVSGVSAADVVNRAKVSDLSRIFGFLGEEKHAGRIARAIEKRRVNEPVQTTRDLANLIESVNPRKAKDKIHPATRVFQALRIYVNDELGELAQALFAAERTLKPGGRLVVVTFH
;
A
#
# COMPACT_ATOMS: atom_id res chain seq x y z
N ALA A 1 22.32 1.38 1.77
CA ALA A 1 23.06 0.25 2.33
C ALA A 1 23.65 -0.65 1.23
N ILE A 2 22.83 -1.19 0.29
CA ILE A 2 23.27 -2.13 -0.78
C ILE A 2 24.30 -1.47 -1.72
N LEU A 3 24.03 -0.26 -2.21
CA LEU A 3 24.97 0.53 -3.04
C LEU A 3 26.32 0.76 -2.36
N ALA A 4 26.34 0.97 -1.05
CA ALA A 4 27.58 1.16 -0.27
C ALA A 4 28.46 -0.09 -0.22
N LYS A 5 27.91 -1.26 -0.58
CA LYS A 5 28.64 -2.52 -0.72
C LYS A 5 29.14 -2.79 -2.15
N GLY A 6 29.02 -1.80 -3.04
CA GLY A 6 29.51 -1.90 -4.42
C GLY A 6 28.54 -2.56 -5.41
N ALA A 7 27.32 -2.90 -4.99
CA ALA A 7 26.35 -3.52 -5.86
C ALA A 7 25.77 -2.56 -6.91
N HIS A 8 25.34 -3.11 -8.05
CA HIS A 8 24.43 -2.44 -8.97
C HIS A 8 22.99 -2.72 -8.51
N VAL A 9 22.15 -1.70 -8.49
CA VAL A 9 20.78 -1.77 -7.99
C VAL A 9 19.83 -1.26 -9.06
N VAL A 10 18.82 -2.06 -9.36
CA VAL A 10 17.62 -1.66 -10.08
C VAL A 10 16.50 -1.51 -9.07
N ALA A 11 15.98 -0.31 -8.91
CA ALA A 11 14.91 -0.02 -7.97
C ALA A 11 13.63 0.33 -8.73
N LEU A 12 12.52 -0.25 -8.27
CA LEU A 12 11.20 -0.05 -8.85
C LEU A 12 10.29 0.55 -7.78
N ASP A 13 9.55 1.59 -8.11
CA ASP A 13 8.51 2.14 -7.25
C ASP A 13 7.35 2.67 -8.10
N ARG A 14 6.13 2.42 -7.66
CA ARG A 14 4.92 2.92 -8.32
C ARG A 14 4.52 4.32 -7.88
N ASP A 15 5.13 4.84 -6.80
CA ASP A 15 4.87 6.17 -6.27
C ASP A 15 5.75 7.20 -6.97
N PRO A 16 5.18 8.14 -7.75
CA PRO A 16 5.98 9.18 -8.43
C PRO A 16 6.75 10.06 -7.46
N THR A 17 6.28 10.23 -6.21
CA THR A 17 6.98 10.99 -5.18
C THR A 17 8.26 10.29 -4.73
N ALA A 18 8.22 8.95 -4.60
CA ALA A 18 9.41 8.16 -4.29
C ALA A 18 10.44 8.22 -5.43
N ILE A 19 9.97 8.17 -6.68
CA ILE A 19 10.84 8.32 -7.88
C ILE A 19 11.53 9.68 -7.86
N ALA A 20 10.79 10.77 -7.72
CA ALA A 20 11.36 12.12 -7.67
C ALA A 20 12.34 12.29 -6.49
N GLY A 21 12.01 11.76 -5.32
CA GLY A 21 12.88 11.77 -4.15
C GLY A 21 14.19 10.97 -4.31
N GLY A 22 14.20 10.00 -5.22
CA GLY A 22 15.37 9.16 -5.50
C GLY A 22 16.37 9.73 -6.51
N GLU A 23 16.02 10.75 -7.28
CA GLU A 23 16.83 11.28 -8.39
C GLU A 23 18.25 11.72 -7.96
N ALA A 24 18.36 12.41 -6.82
CA ALA A 24 19.65 12.84 -6.28
C ALA A 24 20.56 11.65 -5.95
N LEU A 25 19.97 10.55 -5.45
CA LEU A 25 20.72 9.32 -5.17
C LEU A 25 21.16 8.64 -6.45
N VAL A 26 20.32 8.62 -7.50
CA VAL A 26 20.69 8.10 -8.83
C VAL A 26 21.87 8.88 -9.38
N ALA A 27 21.81 10.23 -9.38
CA ALA A 27 22.88 11.11 -9.88
C ALA A 27 24.20 10.87 -9.14
N SER A 28 24.18 10.66 -7.83
CA SER A 28 25.38 10.43 -7.01
C SER A 28 25.89 8.98 -7.03
N SER A 29 25.15 8.05 -7.63
CA SER A 29 25.47 6.62 -7.60
C SER A 29 26.62 6.19 -8.52
N GLY A 30 27.05 7.07 -9.44
CA GLY A 30 28.05 6.72 -10.47
C GLY A 30 27.58 5.64 -11.44
N GLY A 31 26.28 5.64 -11.79
CA GLY A 31 25.66 4.68 -12.71
C GLY A 31 25.32 3.31 -12.08
N ARG A 32 25.47 3.17 -10.76
CA ARG A 32 25.17 1.91 -10.06
C ARG A 32 23.75 1.80 -9.55
N LEU A 33 22.94 2.84 -9.68
CA LEU A 33 21.52 2.82 -9.37
C LEU A 33 20.72 3.26 -10.59
N SER A 34 19.75 2.45 -11.00
CA SER A 34 18.63 2.86 -11.85
C SER A 34 17.34 2.83 -11.05
N LEU A 35 16.46 3.79 -11.31
CA LEU A 35 15.18 3.93 -10.64
C LEU A 35 14.08 4.02 -11.70
N HIS A 36 13.08 3.17 -11.60
CA HIS A 36 12.02 3.06 -12.59
C HIS A 36 10.64 3.23 -11.97
N HIS A 37 9.81 4.08 -12.58
CA HIS A 37 8.44 4.31 -12.17
C HIS A 37 7.54 3.19 -12.70
N THR A 38 7.40 2.13 -11.94
CA THR A 38 6.60 0.94 -12.30
C THR A 38 6.28 0.12 -11.06
N GLU A 39 5.33 -0.80 -11.18
CA GLU A 39 5.02 -1.79 -10.16
C GLU A 39 6.18 -2.79 -10.03
N PHE A 40 6.42 -3.27 -8.80
CA PHE A 40 7.48 -4.24 -8.55
C PHE A 40 7.16 -5.65 -9.10
N SER A 41 5.91 -5.93 -9.46
CA SER A 41 5.53 -7.12 -10.21
C SER A 41 6.22 -7.21 -11.57
N ASN A 42 6.59 -6.06 -12.16
CA ASN A 42 7.29 -5.97 -13.44
C ASN A 42 8.81 -6.17 -13.33
N LEU A 43 9.33 -6.62 -12.18
CA LEU A 43 10.78 -6.73 -11.96
C LEU A 43 11.52 -7.59 -13.00
N ALA A 44 10.82 -8.54 -13.63
CA ALA A 44 11.42 -9.38 -14.67
C ALA A 44 11.84 -8.59 -15.92
N ASP A 45 11.13 -7.51 -16.24
CA ASP A 45 11.40 -6.68 -17.42
C ASP A 45 12.68 -5.82 -17.25
N TYR A 46 13.12 -5.70 -16.01
CA TYR A 46 14.29 -4.90 -15.62
C TYR A 46 15.47 -5.76 -15.14
N ALA A 47 15.31 -7.07 -15.15
CA ALA A 47 16.39 -7.98 -14.79
C ALA A 47 17.46 -8.04 -15.90
N PRO A 48 18.75 -8.01 -15.57
CA PRO A 48 19.81 -8.18 -16.57
C PRO A 48 19.81 -9.60 -17.15
N GLU A 49 20.34 -9.78 -18.37
CA GLU A 49 20.39 -11.09 -19.05
C GLU A 49 21.03 -12.20 -18.21
N GLY A 50 21.97 -11.89 -17.36
CA GLY A 50 22.63 -12.86 -16.45
C GLY A 50 21.83 -13.20 -15.20
N GLY A 51 20.64 -12.60 -15.00
CA GLY A 51 19.82 -12.74 -13.80
C GLY A 51 20.30 -11.89 -12.62
N LEU A 52 19.55 -11.95 -11.52
CA LEU A 52 19.76 -11.16 -10.32
C LEU A 52 20.47 -11.97 -9.23
N ASP A 53 21.40 -11.35 -8.51
CA ASP A 53 22.04 -11.96 -7.33
C ASP A 53 21.12 -11.88 -6.09
N GLY A 54 20.21 -10.91 -6.08
CA GLY A 54 19.23 -10.75 -5.00
C GLY A 54 18.06 -9.88 -5.39
N VAL A 55 16.92 -10.16 -4.77
CA VAL A 55 15.68 -9.37 -4.85
C VAL A 55 15.27 -8.99 -3.42
N VAL A 56 14.96 -7.73 -3.19
CA VAL A 56 14.42 -7.22 -1.92
C VAL A 56 13.07 -6.60 -2.20
N LEU A 57 12.02 -7.12 -1.58
CA LEU A 57 10.67 -6.57 -1.60
C LEU A 57 10.39 -5.95 -0.23
N ASP A 58 10.20 -4.64 -0.18
CA ASP A 58 9.77 -3.91 1.02
C ASP A 58 8.31 -3.52 0.85
N ILE A 59 7.43 -4.24 1.57
CA ILE A 59 5.98 -4.19 1.34
C ILE A 59 5.32 -3.33 2.40
N GLY A 60 4.48 -2.43 1.95
CA GLY A 60 3.70 -1.55 2.81
C GLY A 60 3.77 -0.11 2.36
N VAL A 61 3.66 0.81 3.30
CA VAL A 61 3.65 2.25 3.08
C VAL A 61 4.92 2.91 3.58
N SER A 62 5.39 3.91 2.87
CA SER A 62 6.49 4.75 3.32
C SER A 62 6.04 5.74 4.42
N SER A 63 6.99 6.22 5.22
CA SER A 63 6.72 7.28 6.20
C SER A 63 6.14 8.53 5.53
N MET A 64 6.63 8.89 4.34
CA MET A 64 6.12 10.03 3.56
C MET A 64 4.63 9.88 3.26
N GLN A 65 4.19 8.72 2.79
CA GLN A 65 2.77 8.46 2.49
C GLN A 65 1.88 8.57 3.73
N ILE A 66 2.36 8.16 4.90
CA ILE A 66 1.63 8.27 6.18
C ILE A 66 1.59 9.72 6.67
N ASP A 67 2.67 10.45 6.52
CA ASP A 67 2.83 11.81 7.07
C ASP A 67 2.11 12.88 6.24
N GLU A 68 1.92 12.65 4.95
CA GLU A 68 1.21 13.54 4.03
C GLU A 68 -0.31 13.32 4.11
N ALA A 69 -1.03 14.26 4.71
CA ALA A 69 -2.49 14.19 4.87
C ALA A 69 -3.23 14.01 3.53
N GLU A 70 -2.75 14.69 2.47
CA GLU A 70 -3.34 14.67 1.12
C GLU A 70 -3.28 13.28 0.45
N ARG A 71 -2.42 12.38 0.93
CA ARG A 71 -2.32 11.01 0.43
C ARG A 71 -3.40 10.08 1.02
N GLY A 72 -4.02 10.43 2.13
CA GLY A 72 -5.13 9.72 2.73
C GLY A 72 -4.81 8.38 3.40
N PHE A 73 -3.56 8.03 3.61
CA PHE A 73 -3.17 6.76 4.24
C PHE A 73 -3.40 6.72 5.76
N SER A 74 -3.45 7.88 6.40
CA SER A 74 -3.62 8.01 7.85
C SER A 74 -4.83 8.87 8.20
N PHE A 75 -5.52 8.51 9.28
CA PHE A 75 -6.60 9.33 9.86
C PHE A 75 -6.15 10.21 11.01
N GLN A 76 -4.88 10.21 11.37
CA GLN A 76 -4.31 11.10 12.39
C GLN A 76 -4.37 12.56 11.94
N LYS A 77 -4.12 12.80 10.66
CA LYS A 77 -4.36 14.08 9.99
C LYS A 77 -5.56 13.92 9.06
N ASN A 78 -6.42 14.95 8.99
CA ASN A 78 -7.55 14.92 8.08
C ASN A 78 -7.09 15.26 6.66
N GLY A 79 -7.45 14.41 5.71
CA GLY A 79 -7.18 14.58 4.29
C GLY A 79 -8.19 13.84 3.43
N PRO A 80 -8.11 13.94 2.11
CA PRO A 80 -8.98 13.17 1.21
C PRO A 80 -8.79 11.66 1.44
N LEU A 81 -9.84 10.89 1.30
CA LEU A 81 -9.81 9.44 1.45
C LEU A 81 -9.30 8.80 0.14
N ASP A 82 -8.01 8.96 -0.15
CA ASP A 82 -7.39 8.56 -1.42
C ASP A 82 -6.72 7.17 -1.36
N MET A 83 -5.63 7.02 -0.65
CA MET A 83 -4.82 5.80 -0.45
C MET A 83 -4.16 5.21 -1.72
N ARG A 84 -4.15 5.91 -2.86
CA ARG A 84 -3.46 5.43 -4.08
C ARG A 84 -1.97 5.71 -4.01
N MET A 85 -1.14 4.69 -4.14
CA MET A 85 0.31 4.86 -4.25
C MET A 85 0.69 5.44 -5.61
N ALA A 86 0.12 4.92 -6.68
CA ALA A 86 0.38 5.35 -8.06
C ALA A 86 -0.34 6.65 -8.48
N VAL A 87 -1.11 7.28 -7.61
CA VAL A 87 -1.89 8.52 -7.88
C VAL A 87 -2.98 8.35 -8.97
N SER A 88 -3.09 7.18 -9.58
CA SER A 88 -4.09 6.85 -10.61
C SER A 88 -4.96 5.68 -10.17
N GLY A 89 -6.07 5.45 -10.87
CA GLY A 89 -6.98 4.34 -10.59
C GLY A 89 -8.06 4.68 -9.55
N VAL A 90 -8.64 3.64 -8.94
CA VAL A 90 -9.76 3.75 -7.99
C VAL A 90 -9.25 4.16 -6.61
N SER A 91 -9.80 5.23 -6.03
CA SER A 91 -9.43 5.69 -4.69
C SER A 91 -10.18 4.92 -3.59
N ALA A 92 -9.72 5.05 -2.34
CA ALA A 92 -10.44 4.51 -1.19
C ALA A 92 -11.84 5.13 -1.04
N ALA A 93 -12.01 6.41 -1.37
CA ALA A 93 -13.31 7.06 -1.41
C ALA A 93 -14.24 6.42 -2.45
N ASP A 94 -13.73 6.08 -3.64
CA ASP A 94 -14.52 5.38 -4.64
C ASP A 94 -14.97 4.01 -4.15
N VAL A 95 -14.06 3.24 -3.54
CA VAL A 95 -14.38 1.92 -2.97
C VAL A 95 -15.47 2.04 -1.89
N VAL A 96 -15.30 2.92 -0.92
CA VAL A 96 -16.21 3.11 0.19
C VAL A 96 -17.59 3.57 -0.28
N ASN A 97 -17.65 4.46 -1.27
CA ASN A 97 -18.91 5.04 -1.72
C ASN A 97 -19.64 4.21 -2.81
N ARG A 98 -18.95 3.31 -3.52
CA ARG A 98 -19.55 2.57 -4.66
C ARG A 98 -19.64 1.06 -4.48
N ALA A 99 -18.74 0.44 -3.70
CA ALA A 99 -18.74 -1.01 -3.53
C ALA A 99 -20.00 -1.50 -2.80
N LYS A 100 -20.44 -2.73 -3.10
CA LYS A 100 -21.58 -3.36 -2.39
C LYS A 100 -21.19 -3.64 -0.94
N VAL A 101 -22.19 -3.69 -0.05
CA VAL A 101 -21.98 -4.01 1.37
C VAL A 101 -21.25 -5.35 1.56
N SER A 102 -21.62 -6.35 0.75
CA SER A 102 -20.95 -7.65 0.75
C SER A 102 -19.46 -7.55 0.47
N ASP A 103 -19.09 -6.71 -0.52
CA ASP A 103 -17.71 -6.56 -0.95
C ASP A 103 -16.90 -5.77 0.09
N LEU A 104 -17.46 -4.67 0.63
CA LEU A 104 -16.85 -3.94 1.74
C LEU A 104 -16.63 -4.87 2.96
N SER A 105 -17.61 -5.69 3.30
CA SER A 105 -17.50 -6.64 4.40
C SER A 105 -16.38 -7.67 4.16
N ARG A 106 -16.24 -8.15 2.93
CA ARG A 106 -15.15 -9.08 2.55
C ARG A 106 -13.79 -8.39 2.60
N ILE A 107 -13.66 -7.19 2.03
CA ILE A 107 -12.43 -6.40 2.05
C ILE A 107 -11.98 -6.19 3.50
N PHE A 108 -12.86 -5.66 4.36
CA PHE A 108 -12.51 -5.37 5.74
C PHE A 108 -12.22 -6.64 6.57
N GLY A 109 -13.00 -7.69 6.35
CA GLY A 109 -12.83 -8.95 7.07
C GLY A 109 -11.60 -9.73 6.66
N PHE A 110 -11.29 -9.79 5.36
CA PHE A 110 -10.18 -10.58 4.84
C PHE A 110 -8.83 -9.83 4.91
N LEU A 111 -8.80 -8.60 4.40
CA LEU A 111 -7.55 -7.85 4.30
C LEU A 111 -7.20 -7.08 5.58
N GLY A 112 -8.20 -6.77 6.40
CA GLY A 112 -8.00 -6.04 7.65
C GLY A 112 -8.20 -6.88 8.91
N GLU A 113 -8.63 -8.13 8.78
CA GLU A 113 -9.02 -8.98 9.93
C GLU A 113 -10.02 -8.28 10.87
N GLU A 114 -10.91 -7.44 10.30
CA GLU A 114 -11.87 -6.66 11.08
C GLU A 114 -13.09 -7.52 11.45
N LYS A 115 -13.21 -7.82 12.74
CA LYS A 115 -14.30 -8.67 13.27
C LYS A 115 -15.70 -8.06 13.11
N HIS A 116 -15.78 -6.73 13.04
CA HIS A 116 -17.03 -5.99 12.89
C HIS A 116 -17.27 -5.53 11.44
N ALA A 117 -16.59 -6.12 10.45
CA ALA A 117 -16.61 -5.75 9.04
C ALA A 117 -18.03 -5.53 8.48
N GLY A 118 -18.95 -6.46 8.72
CA GLY A 118 -20.33 -6.34 8.25
C GLY A 118 -21.12 -5.20 8.91
N ARG A 119 -20.84 -4.87 10.17
CA ARG A 119 -21.45 -3.72 10.86
C ARG A 119 -20.96 -2.42 10.26
N ILE A 120 -19.67 -2.31 10.07
CA ILE A 120 -19.02 -1.13 9.48
C ILE A 120 -19.49 -0.93 8.04
N ALA A 121 -19.54 -1.98 7.23
CA ALA A 121 -20.02 -1.92 5.84
C ALA A 121 -21.45 -1.39 5.73
N ARG A 122 -22.36 -1.87 6.60
CA ARG A 122 -23.76 -1.37 6.66
C ARG A 122 -23.83 0.09 7.14
N ALA A 123 -22.97 0.50 8.06
CA ALA A 123 -22.93 1.89 8.50
C ALA A 123 -22.47 2.83 7.37
N ILE A 124 -21.47 2.41 6.60
CA ILE A 124 -21.02 3.13 5.41
C ILE A 124 -22.16 3.24 4.39
N GLU A 125 -22.86 2.14 4.10
CA GLU A 125 -23.99 2.16 3.16
C GLU A 125 -25.07 3.16 3.61
N LYS A 126 -25.45 3.11 4.87
CA LYS A 126 -26.46 4.03 5.44
C LYS A 126 -25.99 5.50 5.34
N ARG A 127 -24.72 5.77 5.60
CA ARG A 127 -24.14 7.13 5.59
C ARG A 127 -24.11 7.71 4.18
N ARG A 128 -23.61 6.94 3.20
CA ARG A 128 -23.39 7.40 1.83
C ARG A 128 -24.66 7.68 1.03
N VAL A 129 -25.83 7.17 1.47
CA VAL A 129 -27.14 7.50 0.88
C VAL A 129 -27.43 9.00 0.99
N ASN A 130 -27.05 9.62 2.10
CA ASN A 130 -27.31 11.03 2.37
C ASN A 130 -26.09 11.91 2.03
N GLU A 131 -24.90 11.41 2.34
CA GLU A 131 -23.66 12.17 2.19
C GLU A 131 -22.48 11.22 2.01
N PRO A 132 -21.72 11.34 0.88
CA PRO A 132 -20.57 10.52 0.63
C PRO A 132 -19.49 10.66 1.71
N VAL A 133 -18.75 9.58 1.97
CA VAL A 133 -17.57 9.59 2.84
C VAL A 133 -16.37 10.05 1.99
N GLN A 134 -15.85 11.24 2.29
CA GLN A 134 -14.82 11.86 1.45
C GLN A 134 -13.46 12.01 2.12
N THR A 135 -13.43 12.08 3.45
CA THR A 135 -12.19 12.32 4.18
C THR A 135 -11.81 11.14 5.08
N THR A 136 -10.54 11.08 5.42
CA THR A 136 -10.01 10.09 6.36
C THR A 136 -10.68 10.19 7.73
N ARG A 137 -10.98 11.43 8.19
CA ARG A 137 -11.66 11.66 9.46
C ARG A 137 -13.13 11.25 9.43
N ASP A 138 -13.84 11.50 8.30
CA ASP A 138 -15.23 11.05 8.14
C ASP A 138 -15.33 9.54 8.30
N LEU A 139 -14.46 8.79 7.63
CA LEU A 139 -14.45 7.33 7.73
C LEU A 139 -14.08 6.87 9.14
N ALA A 140 -13.04 7.44 9.75
CA ALA A 140 -12.61 7.05 11.09
C ALA A 140 -13.71 7.31 12.14
N ASN A 141 -14.35 8.47 12.10
CA ASN A 141 -15.46 8.82 13.00
C ASN A 141 -16.68 7.89 12.80
N LEU A 142 -17.01 7.58 11.54
CA LEU A 142 -18.09 6.64 11.25
C LEU A 142 -17.82 5.25 11.82
N ILE A 143 -16.59 4.75 11.66
CA ILE A 143 -16.18 3.45 12.22
C ILE A 143 -16.29 3.48 13.74
N GLU A 144 -15.76 4.52 14.39
CA GLU A 144 -15.79 4.63 15.85
C GLU A 144 -17.21 4.74 16.40
N SER A 145 -18.13 5.39 15.68
CA SER A 145 -19.54 5.49 16.08
C SER A 145 -20.25 4.13 16.19
N VAL A 146 -19.84 3.15 15.39
CA VAL A 146 -20.44 1.79 15.37
C VAL A 146 -19.55 0.73 16.01
N ASN A 147 -18.29 1.03 16.21
CA ASN A 147 -17.31 0.19 16.90
C ASN A 147 -16.46 1.05 17.85
N PRO A 148 -17.04 1.51 18.99
CA PRO A 148 -16.35 2.43 19.89
C PRO A 148 -15.05 1.82 20.46
N ARG A 149 -14.01 2.65 20.57
CA ARG A 149 -12.75 2.28 21.22
C ARG A 149 -12.97 1.93 22.68
N LYS A 150 -12.44 0.79 23.09
CA LYS A 150 -12.47 0.35 24.50
C LYS A 150 -11.12 0.67 25.15
N ALA A 151 -11.10 0.87 26.47
CA ALA A 151 -9.87 1.20 27.20
C ALA A 151 -8.74 0.17 27.03
N LYS A 152 -9.08 -1.10 26.74
CA LYS A 152 -8.12 -2.20 26.52
C LYS A 152 -7.61 -2.30 25.07
N ASP A 153 -8.18 -1.55 24.14
CA ASP A 153 -7.81 -1.65 22.74
C ASP A 153 -6.47 -0.96 22.49
N LYS A 154 -5.50 -1.75 22.03
CA LYS A 154 -4.14 -1.27 21.72
C LYS A 154 -4.09 -0.40 20.48
N ILE A 155 -5.00 -0.62 19.53
CA ILE A 155 -5.06 0.09 18.25
C ILE A 155 -6.43 0.77 18.10
N HIS A 156 -6.46 1.83 17.29
CA HIS A 156 -7.70 2.54 16.99
C HIS A 156 -8.65 1.64 16.17
N PRO A 157 -9.99 1.69 16.38
CA PRO A 157 -10.95 0.86 15.64
C PRO A 157 -10.87 1.00 14.11
N ALA A 158 -10.48 2.16 13.59
CA ALA A 158 -10.35 2.39 12.16
C ALA A 158 -9.07 1.76 11.55
N THR A 159 -8.06 1.42 12.33
CA THR A 159 -6.75 0.98 11.81
C THR A 159 -6.87 -0.19 10.84
N ARG A 160 -7.66 -1.21 11.19
CA ARG A 160 -7.84 -2.41 10.35
C ARG A 160 -8.57 -2.13 9.05
N VAL A 161 -9.55 -1.23 9.08
CA VAL A 161 -10.30 -0.83 7.88
C VAL A 161 -9.42 -0.02 6.94
N PHE A 162 -8.60 0.89 7.49
CA PHE A 162 -7.63 1.66 6.70
C PHE A 162 -6.57 0.75 6.06
N GLN A 163 -6.05 -0.22 6.81
CA GLN A 163 -5.14 -1.25 6.27
C GLN A 163 -5.81 -2.05 5.15
N ALA A 164 -7.06 -2.50 5.35
CA ALA A 164 -7.80 -3.26 4.34
C ALA A 164 -8.02 -2.46 3.05
N LEU A 165 -8.42 -1.20 3.17
CA LEU A 165 -8.61 -0.31 2.01
C LEU A 165 -7.30 -0.07 1.28
N ARG A 166 -6.20 0.18 2.00
CA ARG A 166 -4.87 0.38 1.41
C ARG A 166 -4.45 -0.83 0.58
N ILE A 167 -4.54 -2.02 1.17
CA ILE A 167 -4.18 -3.28 0.50
C ILE A 167 -5.04 -3.48 -0.75
N TYR A 168 -6.34 -3.21 -0.66
CA TYR A 168 -7.27 -3.39 -1.75
C TYR A 168 -7.06 -2.39 -2.88
N VAL A 169 -6.95 -1.09 -2.56
CA VAL A 169 -6.77 0.00 -3.54
C VAL A 169 -5.50 -0.17 -4.35
N ASN A 170 -4.45 -0.67 -3.72
CA ASN A 170 -3.13 -0.83 -4.34
C ASN A 170 -2.86 -2.26 -4.83
N ASP A 171 -3.81 -3.17 -4.71
CA ASP A 171 -3.64 -4.60 -5.05
C ASP A 171 -2.35 -5.21 -4.47
N GLU A 172 -2.02 -4.86 -3.22
CA GLU A 172 -0.72 -5.21 -2.61
C GLU A 172 -0.44 -6.72 -2.62
N LEU A 173 -1.46 -7.55 -2.44
CA LEU A 173 -1.30 -9.00 -2.43
C LEU A 173 -1.14 -9.59 -3.83
N GLY A 174 -1.85 -9.05 -4.84
CA GLY A 174 -1.70 -9.44 -6.23
C GLY A 174 -0.31 -9.09 -6.75
N GLU A 175 0.14 -7.87 -6.48
CA GLU A 175 1.48 -7.38 -6.79
C GLU A 175 2.56 -8.27 -6.14
N LEU A 176 2.41 -8.58 -4.85
CA LEU A 176 3.34 -9.47 -4.15
C LEU A 176 3.42 -10.84 -4.80
N ALA A 177 2.27 -11.46 -5.10
CA ALA A 177 2.24 -12.78 -5.72
C ALA A 177 2.97 -12.78 -7.07
N GLN A 178 2.70 -11.80 -7.93
CA GLN A 178 3.36 -11.66 -9.23
C GLN A 178 4.86 -11.39 -9.07
N ALA A 179 5.26 -10.53 -8.13
CA ALA A 179 6.67 -10.26 -7.86
C ALA A 179 7.44 -11.48 -7.36
N LEU A 180 6.81 -12.33 -6.53
CA LEU A 180 7.42 -13.59 -6.09
C LEU A 180 7.69 -14.54 -7.27
N PHE A 181 6.72 -14.69 -8.19
CA PHE A 181 6.92 -15.46 -9.42
C PHE A 181 7.99 -14.85 -10.34
N ALA A 182 8.01 -13.53 -10.46
CA ALA A 182 9.02 -12.84 -11.25
C ALA A 182 10.42 -12.99 -10.63
N ALA A 183 10.54 -12.89 -9.31
CA ALA A 183 11.80 -13.08 -8.59
C ALA A 183 12.34 -14.50 -8.77
N GLU A 184 11.49 -15.53 -8.65
CA GLU A 184 11.90 -16.92 -8.85
C GLU A 184 12.52 -17.15 -10.24
N ARG A 185 11.94 -16.54 -11.29
CA ARG A 185 12.41 -16.70 -12.67
C ARG A 185 13.67 -15.90 -12.98
N THR A 186 13.94 -14.82 -12.26
CA THR A 186 15.04 -13.90 -12.56
C THR A 186 16.23 -14.04 -11.63
N LEU A 187 16.09 -14.69 -10.49
CA LEU A 187 17.19 -14.97 -9.59
C LEU A 187 18.14 -16.03 -10.18
N LYS A 188 19.43 -15.77 -10.06
CA LYS A 188 20.47 -16.75 -10.35
C LYS A 188 20.40 -17.94 -9.39
N PRO A 189 20.92 -19.11 -9.76
CA PRO A 189 21.12 -20.19 -8.79
C PRO A 189 21.93 -19.70 -7.57
N GLY A 190 21.38 -19.87 -6.39
CA GLY A 190 21.96 -19.36 -5.14
C GLY A 190 21.68 -17.89 -4.82
N GLY A 191 20.96 -17.17 -5.68
CA GLY A 191 20.45 -15.82 -5.40
C GLY A 191 19.55 -15.76 -4.16
N ARG A 192 19.36 -14.57 -3.62
CA ARG A 192 18.58 -14.37 -2.38
C ARG A 192 17.33 -13.53 -2.63
N LEU A 193 16.19 -14.01 -2.16
CA LEU A 193 14.96 -13.23 -2.05
C LEU A 193 14.76 -12.84 -0.58
N VAL A 194 14.55 -11.55 -0.34
CA VAL A 194 14.21 -10.99 0.97
C VAL A 194 12.90 -10.25 0.85
N VAL A 195 11.96 -10.56 1.71
CA VAL A 195 10.67 -9.85 1.80
C VAL A 195 10.55 -9.23 3.19
N VAL A 196 10.36 -7.92 3.24
CA VAL A 196 10.14 -7.16 4.47
C VAL A 196 8.66 -6.79 4.52
N THR A 197 8.00 -7.15 5.62
CA THR A 197 6.58 -6.85 5.85
C THR A 197 6.39 -6.25 7.24
N PHE A 198 5.48 -5.29 7.35
CA PHE A 198 5.00 -4.73 8.61
C PHE A 198 3.50 -4.98 8.71
N HIS A 199 3.13 -6.10 9.32
CA HIS A 199 1.73 -6.48 9.61
C HIS A 199 1.52 -6.77 11.10
#